data_a046dd399e2747c6b6d6accd0e236078
#
_entry.id   a046dd399e2747c6b6d6accd0e236078
#
_cell.length_a   1.000
_cell.length_b   1.000
_cell.length_c   1.000
_cell.angle_alpha   90.00
_cell.angle_beta   90.00
_cell.angle_gamma   90.00
#
_symmetry.space_group_name_H-M   'P 1'
#
loop_
_entity.id
_entity.type
_entity.pdbx_description
1 polymer ?
#
loop_
_entity_poly.entity_id
_entity_poly.type
_entity_poly.pdbx_seq_one_letter_code
_entity_poly.pdbx_strand_id
1 'polypeptide(L)'
;MCSISDLTRSHVERWEGILRLERKNKDTSVQTKIKSIRTFPYWCMDEERGWLKPFSITLPRADMTLKEPYTKEELTALLAPPANEDLSEWRNWAAVGFISRTGVRLSSAVNLKWTDIDFEKHICLLRHTKTNEQYFVPIPSAALTDLLTWKAISPATAEGYVFFSTYTEKQLSPNALTQAIRQYNLSRGVSKTSVHLLRHTFATLYLQKGGRAEKLQKILGHKTADMTQRYVHYVTDDLVEDIDDFTF
;
A
#
# COMPACT_ATOMS: atom_id res chain seq x y z
N MET A 1 -1.26 31.02 -30.97
CA MET A 1 -1.56 29.62 -30.67
C MET A 1 -0.24 28.87 -30.55
N CYS A 2 0.07 28.20 -29.43
CA CYS A 2 1.26 27.35 -29.36
C CYS A 2 0.94 26.02 -30.06
N SER A 3 1.81 25.63 -31.01
CA SER A 3 1.73 24.32 -31.67
C SER A 3 2.45 23.26 -30.81
N ILE A 4 2.08 21.99 -30.96
CA ILE A 4 2.81 20.89 -30.34
C ILE A 4 4.25 20.83 -30.85
N SER A 5 4.49 21.23 -32.10
CA SER A 5 5.82 21.31 -32.72
C SER A 5 6.76 22.26 -31.99
N ASP A 6 6.25 23.21 -31.19
CA ASP A 6 7.05 24.19 -30.46
C ASP A 6 7.57 23.62 -29.12
N LEU A 7 7.10 22.44 -28.72
CA LEU A 7 7.53 21.79 -27.47
C LEU A 7 8.97 21.34 -27.60
N THR A 8 9.79 21.74 -26.63
CA THR A 8 11.20 21.41 -26.56
C THR A 8 11.58 20.89 -25.19
N ARG A 9 12.77 20.34 -25.07
CA ARG A 9 13.35 19.93 -23.81
C ARG A 9 13.37 21.06 -22.76
N SER A 10 13.66 22.28 -23.17
CA SER A 10 13.70 23.43 -22.25
C SER A 10 12.36 23.76 -21.63
N HIS A 11 11.25 23.48 -22.30
CA HIS A 11 9.91 23.63 -21.72
C HIS A 11 9.66 22.63 -20.60
N VAL A 12 10.14 21.39 -20.74
CA VAL A 12 10.02 20.36 -19.68
C VAL A 12 10.91 20.72 -18.49
N GLU A 13 12.13 21.16 -18.73
CA GLU A 13 13.08 21.61 -17.69
C GLU A 13 12.55 22.83 -16.93
N ARG A 14 11.98 23.81 -17.64
CA ARG A 14 11.34 24.97 -17.01
C ARG A 14 10.16 24.54 -16.13
N TRP A 15 9.33 23.62 -16.62
CA TRP A 15 8.21 23.10 -15.83
C TRP A 15 8.69 22.32 -14.60
N GLU A 16 9.77 21.55 -14.70
CA GLU A 16 10.43 20.92 -13.55
C GLU A 16 10.86 21.98 -12.52
N GLY A 17 11.48 23.08 -12.96
CA GLY A 17 11.85 24.20 -12.11
C GLY A 17 10.66 24.80 -11.37
N ILE A 18 9.54 25.04 -12.06
CA ILE A 18 8.28 25.51 -11.45
C ILE A 18 7.77 24.51 -10.39
N LEU A 19 7.79 23.22 -10.68
CA LEU A 19 7.35 22.20 -9.73
C LEU A 19 8.20 22.20 -8.45
N ARG A 20 9.51 22.42 -8.57
CA ARG A 20 10.45 22.44 -7.43
C ARG A 20 10.39 23.75 -6.66
N LEU A 21 10.55 24.88 -7.35
CA LEU A 21 10.78 26.19 -6.74
C LEU A 21 9.47 26.88 -6.34
N GLU A 22 8.49 26.91 -7.23
CA GLU A 22 7.24 27.60 -6.97
C GLU A 22 6.22 26.73 -6.24
N ARG A 23 6.05 25.46 -6.70
CA ARG A 23 5.08 24.51 -6.12
C ARG A 23 5.62 23.74 -4.91
N LYS A 24 6.93 23.85 -4.64
CA LYS A 24 7.61 23.16 -3.52
C LYS A 24 7.29 21.66 -3.43
N ASN A 25 7.14 21.00 -4.58
CA ASN A 25 6.87 19.58 -4.62
C ASN A 25 8.11 18.78 -4.17
N LYS A 26 7.87 17.66 -3.45
CA LYS A 26 8.94 16.70 -3.15
C LYS A 26 9.48 16.08 -4.43
N ASP A 27 10.75 15.70 -4.45
CA ASP A 27 11.44 15.11 -5.62
C ASP A 27 10.72 13.89 -6.20
N THR A 28 10.22 13.01 -5.35
CA THR A 28 9.39 11.86 -5.77
C THR A 28 8.12 12.27 -6.51
N SER A 29 7.50 13.38 -6.11
CA SER A 29 6.31 13.92 -6.78
C SER A 29 6.68 14.58 -8.11
N VAL A 30 7.81 15.30 -8.18
CA VAL A 30 8.35 15.88 -9.41
C VAL A 30 8.66 14.77 -10.41
N GLN A 31 9.42 13.73 -9.99
CA GLN A 31 9.73 12.58 -10.82
C GLN A 31 8.48 11.90 -11.38
N THR A 32 7.47 11.69 -10.54
CA THR A 32 6.21 11.07 -10.95
C THR A 32 5.48 11.91 -11.99
N LYS A 33 5.42 13.22 -11.80
CA LYS A 33 4.78 14.14 -12.76
C LYS A 33 5.53 14.17 -14.10
N ILE A 34 6.86 14.27 -14.07
CA ILE A 34 7.67 14.21 -15.30
C ILE A 34 7.49 12.85 -16.01
N LYS A 35 7.52 11.76 -15.25
CA LYS A 35 7.26 10.42 -15.81
C LYS A 35 5.89 10.33 -16.49
N SER A 36 4.87 10.93 -15.91
CA SER A 36 3.51 10.87 -16.46
C SER A 36 3.39 11.67 -17.76
N ILE A 37 3.95 12.87 -17.81
CA ILE A 37 3.82 13.70 -19.01
C ILE A 37 4.68 13.23 -20.16
N ARG A 38 5.87 12.63 -19.91
CA ARG A 38 6.81 12.27 -20.97
C ARG A 38 6.25 11.26 -21.99
N THR A 39 5.23 10.50 -21.61
CA THR A 39 4.60 9.53 -22.50
C THR A 39 4.00 10.18 -23.73
N PHE A 40 3.35 11.35 -23.58
CA PHE A 40 2.72 12.06 -24.67
C PHE A 40 3.74 12.67 -25.66
N PRO A 41 4.78 13.43 -25.23
CA PRO A 41 5.85 13.86 -26.13
C PRO A 41 6.52 12.72 -26.89
N TYR A 42 6.84 11.61 -26.25
CA TYR A 42 7.44 10.46 -26.92
C TYR A 42 6.49 9.85 -27.97
N TRP A 43 5.22 9.79 -27.68
CA TRP A 43 4.20 9.37 -28.65
C TRP A 43 4.14 10.34 -29.84
N CYS A 44 4.33 11.65 -29.64
CA CYS A 44 4.39 12.65 -30.73
C CYS A 44 5.68 12.59 -31.55
N MET A 45 6.79 12.11 -30.95
CA MET A 45 8.10 11.96 -31.58
C MET A 45 8.21 10.68 -32.41
N ASP A 46 7.26 9.77 -32.29
CA ASP A 46 7.24 8.51 -33.03
C ASP A 46 7.38 8.75 -34.52
N GLU A 47 8.19 7.92 -35.23
CA GLU A 47 8.55 8.09 -36.64
C GLU A 47 7.32 8.16 -37.57
N GLU A 48 6.25 7.42 -37.25
CA GLU A 48 5.02 7.43 -38.04
C GLU A 48 4.28 8.77 -37.94
N ARG A 49 4.45 9.54 -36.83
CA ARG A 49 3.73 10.80 -36.58
C ARG A 49 4.56 12.01 -36.92
N GLY A 50 5.80 12.05 -36.44
CA GLY A 50 6.72 13.15 -36.73
C GLY A 50 6.25 14.56 -36.32
N TRP A 51 5.28 14.63 -35.36
CA TRP A 51 4.69 15.90 -34.94
C TRP A 51 5.63 16.73 -34.08
N LEU A 52 6.61 16.09 -33.49
CA LEU A 52 7.57 16.71 -32.58
C LEU A 52 8.99 16.23 -32.93
N LYS A 53 9.94 17.16 -32.99
CA LYS A 53 11.36 16.81 -33.17
C LYS A 53 11.84 15.99 -31.97
N PRO A 54 12.61 14.91 -32.20
CA PRO A 54 13.11 14.06 -31.14
C PRO A 54 13.98 14.81 -30.12
N PHE A 55 13.67 14.64 -28.83
CA PHE A 55 14.53 15.03 -27.71
C PHE A 55 14.33 14.08 -26.54
N SER A 56 15.31 13.97 -25.65
CA SER A 56 15.22 13.13 -24.47
C SER A 56 14.67 13.89 -23.27
N ILE A 57 13.79 13.25 -22.49
CA ILE A 57 13.28 13.75 -21.21
C ILE A 57 13.91 12.89 -20.10
N THR A 58 14.90 13.45 -19.43
CA THR A 58 15.56 12.79 -18.30
C THR A 58 14.68 12.86 -17.07
N LEU A 59 14.51 11.73 -16.38
CA LEU A 59 13.79 11.73 -15.11
C LEU A 59 14.72 12.25 -14.00
N PRO A 60 14.27 13.23 -13.21
CA PRO A 60 15.06 13.71 -12.08
C PRO A 60 15.26 12.56 -11.07
N ARG A 61 16.42 12.54 -10.44
CA ARG A 61 16.66 11.63 -9.30
C ARG A 61 15.76 12.04 -8.14
N ALA A 62 15.18 11.06 -7.49
CA ALA A 62 14.39 11.26 -6.29
C ALA A 62 14.88 10.29 -5.23
N ASP A 63 15.34 10.84 -4.13
CA ASP A 63 15.70 10.02 -2.98
C ASP A 63 14.44 9.40 -2.38
N MET A 64 14.42 8.08 -2.34
CA MET A 64 13.35 7.36 -1.67
C MET A 64 13.63 7.36 -0.17
N THR A 65 13.01 8.29 0.54
CA THR A 65 12.95 8.18 2.00
C THR A 65 12.17 6.93 2.37
N LEU A 66 12.88 5.98 2.96
CA LEU A 66 12.29 4.79 3.53
C LEU A 66 11.42 5.23 4.72
N LYS A 67 10.15 4.85 4.71
CA LYS A 67 9.26 5.13 5.85
C LYS A 67 9.51 4.09 6.92
N GLU A 68 9.81 4.55 8.12
CA GLU A 68 9.92 3.65 9.28
C GLU A 68 8.64 2.83 9.45
N PRO A 69 8.72 1.51 9.62
CA PRO A 69 7.58 0.67 9.92
C PRO A 69 6.93 1.06 11.25
N TYR A 70 5.76 0.55 11.55
CA TYR A 70 5.19 0.65 12.89
C TYR A 70 6.08 -0.12 13.88
N THR A 71 6.29 0.46 15.06
CA THR A 71 7.00 -0.23 16.15
C THR A 71 6.11 -1.31 16.78
N LYS A 72 6.70 -2.15 17.61
CA LYS A 72 5.97 -3.18 18.36
C LYS A 72 4.95 -2.55 19.31
N GLU A 73 5.30 -1.45 19.97
CA GLU A 73 4.45 -0.70 20.88
C GLU A 73 3.25 -0.07 20.13
N GLU A 74 3.51 0.57 18.99
CA GLU A 74 2.46 1.13 18.13
C GLU A 74 1.49 0.04 17.64
N LEU A 75 2.01 -1.11 17.19
CA LEU A 75 1.16 -2.23 16.79
C LEU A 75 0.37 -2.80 17.98
N THR A 76 0.96 -2.90 19.15
CA THR A 76 0.27 -3.36 20.36
C THR A 76 -0.91 -2.44 20.70
N ALA A 77 -0.72 -1.12 20.65
CA ALA A 77 -1.78 -0.15 20.88
C ALA A 77 -2.91 -0.26 19.83
N LEU A 78 -2.54 -0.42 18.55
CA LEU A 78 -3.51 -0.52 17.45
C LEU A 78 -4.28 -1.85 17.44
N LEU A 79 -3.67 -2.93 17.91
CA LEU A 79 -4.24 -4.27 17.91
C LEU A 79 -4.97 -4.61 19.21
N ALA A 80 -4.91 -3.73 20.22
CA ALA A 80 -5.73 -3.88 21.42
C ALA A 80 -7.22 -3.75 21.05
N PRO A 81 -8.08 -4.71 21.48
CA PRO A 81 -9.52 -4.64 21.18
C PRO A 81 -10.13 -3.34 21.73
N PRO A 82 -11.15 -2.78 21.07
CA PRO A 82 -11.92 -1.68 21.61
C PRO A 82 -12.58 -2.01 22.94
N ALA A 83 -12.63 -1.02 23.84
CA ALA A 83 -13.29 -1.18 25.15
C ALA A 83 -14.74 -0.64 25.18
N ASN A 84 -15.24 -0.18 24.03
CA ASN A 84 -16.56 0.42 23.87
C ASN A 84 -17.41 -0.38 22.86
N GLU A 85 -18.67 0.03 22.68
CA GLU A 85 -19.63 -0.61 21.78
C GLU A 85 -19.70 0.07 20.39
N ASP A 86 -18.76 0.99 20.06
CA ASP A 86 -18.76 1.65 18.75
C ASP A 86 -18.36 0.67 17.64
N LEU A 87 -19.30 0.26 16.83
CA LEU A 87 -19.10 -0.62 15.68
C LEU A 87 -18.07 -0.10 14.69
N SER A 88 -17.93 1.24 14.56
CA SER A 88 -16.90 1.82 13.68
C SER A 88 -15.51 1.57 14.22
N GLU A 89 -15.32 1.62 15.54
CA GLU A 89 -14.04 1.29 16.16
C GLU A 89 -13.69 -0.19 16.01
N TRP A 90 -14.65 -1.07 16.26
CA TRP A 90 -14.49 -2.51 16.07
C TRP A 90 -14.16 -2.88 14.63
N ARG A 91 -14.84 -2.28 13.66
CA ARG A 91 -14.51 -2.43 12.24
C ARG A 91 -13.10 -1.98 11.93
N ASN A 92 -12.70 -0.80 12.44
CA ASN A 92 -11.38 -0.23 12.18
C ASN A 92 -10.28 -1.09 12.82
N TRP A 93 -10.50 -1.58 14.04
CA TRP A 93 -9.63 -2.53 14.71
C TRP A 93 -9.44 -3.81 13.88
N ALA A 94 -10.52 -4.44 13.45
CA ALA A 94 -10.47 -5.65 12.63
C ALA A 94 -9.76 -5.38 11.27
N ALA A 95 -10.00 -4.23 10.64
CA ALA A 95 -9.35 -3.84 9.39
C ALA A 95 -7.84 -3.62 9.56
N VAL A 96 -7.43 -2.93 10.63
CA VAL A 96 -6.01 -2.74 10.96
C VAL A 96 -5.36 -4.08 11.27
N GLY A 97 -6.00 -4.93 12.08
CA GLY A 97 -5.54 -6.27 12.40
C GLY A 97 -5.34 -7.14 11.15
N PHE A 98 -6.33 -7.14 10.27
CA PHE A 98 -6.28 -7.89 9.02
C PHE A 98 -5.16 -7.39 8.09
N ILE A 99 -5.10 -6.08 7.82
CA ILE A 99 -4.11 -5.50 6.91
C ILE A 99 -2.67 -5.65 7.45
N SER A 100 -2.47 -5.43 8.75
CA SER A 100 -1.14 -5.53 9.37
C SER A 100 -0.59 -6.96 9.45
N ARG A 101 -1.47 -7.99 9.47
CA ARG A 101 -1.07 -9.39 9.57
C ARG A 101 -1.09 -10.16 8.24
N THR A 102 -1.73 -9.61 7.20
CA THR A 102 -1.80 -10.24 5.87
C THR A 102 -1.08 -9.45 4.79
N GLY A 103 -0.81 -8.17 5.03
CA GLY A 103 -0.21 -7.27 4.06
C GLY A 103 -1.08 -6.96 2.84
N VAL A 104 -2.37 -7.24 2.85
CA VAL A 104 -3.27 -6.97 1.72
C VAL A 104 -3.34 -5.49 1.37
N ARG A 105 -3.63 -5.18 0.10
CA ARG A 105 -3.84 -3.79 -0.31
C ARG A 105 -5.17 -3.27 0.21
N LEU A 106 -5.24 -1.97 0.52
CA LEU A 106 -6.47 -1.31 0.96
C LEU A 106 -7.65 -1.56 -0.01
N SER A 107 -7.39 -1.45 -1.32
CA SER A 107 -8.42 -1.72 -2.34
C SER A 107 -8.94 -3.16 -2.30
N SER A 108 -8.11 -4.12 -1.93
CA SER A 108 -8.54 -5.51 -1.76
C SER A 108 -9.33 -5.68 -0.46
N ALA A 109 -8.92 -5.01 0.62
CA ALA A 109 -9.63 -5.07 1.89
C ALA A 109 -11.06 -4.52 1.79
N VAL A 110 -11.28 -3.37 1.15
CA VAL A 110 -12.63 -2.79 0.99
C VAL A 110 -13.55 -3.60 0.07
N ASN A 111 -12.98 -4.46 -0.77
CA ASN A 111 -13.75 -5.33 -1.66
C ASN A 111 -13.94 -6.75 -1.10
N LEU A 112 -13.35 -7.07 0.05
CA LEU A 112 -13.40 -8.38 0.66
C LEU A 112 -14.82 -8.67 1.18
N LYS A 113 -15.36 -9.83 0.80
CA LYS A 113 -16.64 -10.34 1.30
C LYS A 113 -16.44 -11.53 2.23
N TRP A 114 -17.39 -11.77 3.12
CA TRP A 114 -17.36 -12.94 3.99
C TRP A 114 -17.31 -14.27 3.22
N THR A 115 -17.92 -14.32 2.03
CA THR A 115 -17.89 -15.47 1.12
C THR A 115 -16.52 -15.72 0.48
N ASP A 116 -15.60 -14.75 0.54
CA ASP A 116 -14.24 -14.89 0.03
C ASP A 116 -13.27 -15.48 1.06
N ILE A 117 -13.73 -15.69 2.31
CA ILE A 117 -12.91 -16.20 3.41
C ILE A 117 -13.26 -17.67 3.68
N ASP A 118 -12.24 -18.53 3.52
CA ASP A 118 -12.29 -19.91 3.96
C ASP A 118 -11.67 -20.00 5.36
N PHE A 119 -12.53 -20.06 6.38
CA PHE A 119 -12.10 -20.10 7.78
C PHE A 119 -11.45 -21.43 8.18
N GLU A 120 -11.74 -22.53 7.46
CA GLU A 120 -11.14 -23.84 7.73
C GLU A 120 -9.73 -23.93 7.15
N LYS A 121 -9.54 -23.42 5.92
CA LYS A 121 -8.24 -23.41 5.25
C LYS A 121 -7.37 -22.22 5.62
N HIS A 122 -7.89 -21.26 6.39
CA HIS A 122 -7.18 -20.03 6.76
C HIS A 122 -6.68 -19.23 5.56
N ILE A 123 -7.53 -19.05 4.55
CA ILE A 123 -7.21 -18.29 3.34
C ILE A 123 -8.34 -17.34 2.97
N CYS A 124 -8.02 -16.28 2.24
CA CYS A 124 -9.01 -15.47 1.56
C CYS A 124 -8.68 -15.31 0.08
N LEU A 125 -9.72 -15.26 -0.76
CA LEU A 125 -9.63 -14.98 -2.19
C LEU A 125 -9.75 -13.47 -2.42
N LEU A 126 -8.71 -12.86 -2.97
CA LEU A 126 -8.75 -11.45 -3.37
C LEU A 126 -9.15 -11.36 -4.85
N ARG A 127 -10.41 -10.97 -5.11
CA ARG A 127 -11.00 -10.90 -6.47
C ARG A 127 -10.65 -9.60 -7.19
N HIS A 128 -10.70 -8.47 -6.48
CA HIS A 128 -10.50 -7.14 -7.05
C HIS A 128 -9.10 -6.65 -6.70
N THR A 129 -8.14 -6.92 -7.58
CA THR A 129 -6.76 -6.47 -7.44
C THR A 129 -6.45 -5.39 -8.47
N LYS A 130 -5.45 -4.55 -8.19
CA LYS A 130 -4.99 -3.53 -9.16
C LYS A 130 -4.57 -4.13 -10.52
N THR A 131 -4.31 -5.43 -10.55
CA THR A 131 -3.82 -6.16 -11.73
C THR A 131 -4.88 -7.01 -12.42
N ASN A 132 -6.13 -6.99 -11.93
CA ASN A 132 -7.24 -7.86 -12.36
C ASN A 132 -6.97 -9.37 -12.20
N GLU A 133 -5.93 -9.76 -11.48
CA GLU A 133 -5.60 -11.14 -11.18
C GLU A 133 -6.16 -11.51 -9.80
N GLN A 134 -6.86 -12.62 -9.71
CA GLN A 134 -7.33 -13.16 -8.44
C GLN A 134 -6.23 -14.04 -7.83
N TYR A 135 -6.03 -13.94 -6.51
CA TYR A 135 -5.09 -14.81 -5.82
C TYR A 135 -5.50 -15.01 -4.36
N PHE A 136 -5.06 -16.14 -3.80
CA PHE A 136 -5.29 -16.46 -2.40
C PHE A 136 -4.21 -15.86 -1.51
N VAL A 137 -4.64 -15.37 -0.34
CA VAL A 137 -3.76 -14.88 0.72
C VAL A 137 -4.00 -15.70 1.98
N PRO A 138 -2.94 -16.24 2.62
CA PRO A 138 -3.07 -16.91 3.91
C PRO A 138 -3.44 -15.89 5.00
N ILE A 139 -4.32 -16.31 5.91
CA ILE A 139 -4.76 -15.52 7.05
C ILE A 139 -4.20 -16.14 8.33
N PRO A 140 -3.27 -15.49 9.06
CA PRO A 140 -2.79 -15.99 10.34
C PRO A 140 -3.92 -16.14 11.36
N SER A 141 -3.81 -17.11 12.27
CA SER A 141 -4.84 -17.42 13.25
C SER A 141 -5.28 -16.21 14.08
N ALA A 142 -4.36 -15.32 14.46
CA ALA A 142 -4.70 -14.09 15.16
C ALA A 142 -5.60 -13.15 14.32
N ALA A 143 -5.37 -13.05 13.01
CA ALA A 143 -6.22 -12.25 12.14
C ALA A 143 -7.60 -12.89 11.93
N LEU A 144 -7.67 -14.23 11.90
CA LEU A 144 -8.96 -14.96 11.86
C LEU A 144 -9.76 -14.73 13.11
N THR A 145 -9.14 -14.80 14.29
CA THR A 145 -9.79 -14.53 15.59
C THR A 145 -10.37 -13.11 15.60
N ASP A 146 -9.61 -12.11 15.15
CA ASP A 146 -10.09 -10.73 15.06
C ASP A 146 -11.28 -10.62 14.10
N LEU A 147 -11.23 -11.29 12.94
CA LEU A 147 -12.32 -11.29 11.96
C LEU A 147 -13.57 -12.00 12.49
N LEU A 148 -13.42 -13.10 13.22
CA LEU A 148 -14.55 -13.82 13.85
C LEU A 148 -15.18 -12.96 14.95
N THR A 149 -14.38 -12.28 15.76
CA THR A 149 -14.87 -11.33 16.78
C THR A 149 -15.67 -10.22 16.11
N TRP A 150 -15.15 -9.61 15.05
CA TRP A 150 -15.87 -8.60 14.28
C TRP A 150 -17.16 -9.15 13.67
N LYS A 151 -17.11 -10.34 13.07
CA LYS A 151 -18.29 -11.00 12.48
C LYS A 151 -19.40 -11.25 13.49
N ALA A 152 -19.05 -11.60 14.73
CA ALA A 152 -20.03 -11.91 15.77
C ALA A 152 -20.82 -10.67 16.24
N ILE A 153 -20.22 -9.49 16.21
CA ILE A 153 -20.83 -8.24 16.68
C ILE A 153 -21.36 -7.35 15.54
N SER A 154 -20.89 -7.57 14.31
CA SER A 154 -21.31 -6.77 13.17
C SER A 154 -22.66 -7.23 12.62
N PRO A 155 -23.54 -6.30 12.18
CA PRO A 155 -24.78 -6.69 11.53
C PRO A 155 -24.50 -7.41 10.20
N ALA A 156 -25.37 -8.35 9.84
CA ALA A 156 -25.34 -8.95 8.52
C ALA A 156 -25.77 -7.91 7.47
N THR A 157 -24.92 -7.62 6.50
CA THR A 157 -25.25 -6.70 5.42
C THR A 157 -25.68 -7.44 4.16
N ALA A 158 -26.61 -6.87 3.39
CA ALA A 158 -27.09 -7.46 2.14
C ALA A 158 -25.97 -7.73 1.12
N GLU A 159 -24.93 -6.89 1.11
CA GLU A 159 -23.81 -7.00 0.18
C GLU A 159 -22.71 -7.96 0.69
N GLY A 160 -22.71 -8.31 1.96
CA GLY A 160 -21.77 -9.26 2.59
C GLY A 160 -20.33 -8.81 2.68
N TYR A 161 -20.05 -7.51 2.59
CA TYR A 161 -18.68 -6.97 2.76
C TYR A 161 -18.18 -7.14 4.19
N VAL A 162 -16.91 -7.48 4.34
CA VAL A 162 -16.25 -7.61 5.66
C VAL A 162 -16.12 -6.25 6.33
N PHE A 163 -15.66 -5.24 5.58
CA PHE A 163 -15.46 -3.88 6.07
C PHE A 163 -16.43 -2.94 5.35
N PHE A 164 -17.50 -2.58 6.01
CA PHE A 164 -18.58 -1.77 5.46
C PHE A 164 -18.81 -0.49 6.29
N SER A 165 -19.61 0.43 5.75
CA SER A 165 -20.06 1.62 6.49
C SER A 165 -21.06 1.23 7.56
N THR A 166 -20.74 1.42 8.82
CA THR A 166 -21.63 1.13 9.96
C THR A 166 -22.87 2.02 10.01
N TYR A 167 -22.92 3.09 9.22
CA TYR A 167 -24.08 3.99 9.10
C TYR A 167 -25.02 3.61 7.95
N THR A 168 -24.45 3.16 6.81
CA THR A 168 -25.24 2.90 5.59
C THR A 168 -25.30 1.43 5.22
N GLU A 169 -24.55 0.57 5.94
CA GLU A 169 -24.36 -0.86 5.68
C GLU A 169 -23.85 -1.22 4.27
N LYS A 170 -23.39 -0.21 3.53
CA LYS A 170 -22.85 -0.36 2.18
C LYS A 170 -21.33 -0.45 2.18
N GLN A 171 -20.78 -0.88 1.05
CA GLN A 171 -19.34 -0.91 0.82
C GLN A 171 -18.67 0.43 1.15
N LEU A 172 -17.55 0.39 1.86
CA LEU A 172 -16.69 1.56 2.06
C LEU A 172 -15.86 1.84 0.80
N SER A 173 -15.71 3.13 0.47
CA SER A 173 -14.68 3.52 -0.48
C SER A 173 -13.28 3.38 0.15
N PRO A 174 -12.23 3.17 -0.66
CA PRO A 174 -10.85 3.15 -0.15
C PRO A 174 -10.48 4.43 0.63
N ASN A 175 -10.99 5.58 0.18
CA ASN A 175 -10.74 6.86 0.87
C ASN A 175 -11.44 6.91 2.23
N ALA A 176 -12.69 6.45 2.32
CA ALA A 176 -13.44 6.40 3.57
C ALA A 176 -12.74 5.51 4.61
N LEU A 177 -12.30 4.30 4.21
CA LEU A 177 -11.55 3.42 5.13
C LEU A 177 -10.19 4.01 5.51
N THR A 178 -9.50 4.71 4.59
CA THR A 178 -8.25 5.43 4.91
C THR A 178 -8.48 6.47 6.00
N GLN A 179 -9.52 7.29 5.87
CA GLN A 179 -9.82 8.32 6.86
C GLN A 179 -10.25 7.69 8.20
N ALA A 180 -11.04 6.63 8.16
CA ALA A 180 -11.45 5.91 9.37
C ALA A 180 -10.25 5.33 10.14
N ILE A 181 -9.34 4.64 9.44
CA ILE A 181 -8.10 4.11 10.05
C ILE A 181 -7.19 5.24 10.54
N ARG A 182 -7.13 6.36 9.83
CA ARG A 182 -6.37 7.54 10.31
C ARG A 182 -6.89 8.02 11.67
N GLN A 183 -8.19 8.21 11.81
CA GLN A 183 -8.80 8.65 13.07
C GLN A 183 -8.60 7.61 14.17
N TYR A 184 -8.78 6.34 13.83
CA TYR A 184 -8.54 5.22 14.73
C TYR A 184 -7.10 5.19 15.26
N ASN A 185 -6.09 5.35 14.39
CA ASN A 185 -4.70 5.37 14.83
C ASN A 185 -4.43 6.55 15.80
N LEU A 186 -4.94 7.74 15.47
CA LEU A 186 -4.80 8.91 16.33
C LEU A 186 -5.49 8.75 17.69
N SER A 187 -6.69 8.15 17.74
CA SER A 187 -7.39 7.87 19.00
C SER A 187 -6.64 6.87 19.89
N ARG A 188 -5.80 6.02 19.29
CA ARG A 188 -4.91 5.07 19.98
C ARG A 188 -3.54 5.65 20.33
N GLY A 189 -3.34 6.97 20.18
CA GLY A 189 -2.07 7.65 20.46
C GLY A 189 -0.97 7.40 19.43
N VAL A 190 -1.30 6.84 18.26
CA VAL A 190 -0.34 6.52 17.20
C VAL A 190 -0.37 7.58 16.11
N SER A 191 0.72 8.32 15.96
CA SER A 191 0.84 9.43 14.98
C SER A 191 0.99 8.95 13.53
N LYS A 192 1.48 7.73 13.31
CA LYS A 192 1.56 7.11 11.98
C LYS A 192 0.17 6.68 11.52
N THR A 193 -0.33 7.25 10.42
CA THR A 193 -1.73 7.11 10.00
C THR A 193 -1.91 6.49 8.62
N SER A 194 -0.82 6.05 7.99
CA SER A 194 -0.85 5.52 6.63
C SER A 194 -1.22 4.04 6.61
N VAL A 195 -2.33 3.69 5.94
CA VAL A 195 -2.71 2.28 5.73
C VAL A 195 -1.65 1.52 4.92
N HIS A 196 -1.00 2.17 3.95
CA HIS A 196 0.10 1.54 3.22
C HIS A 196 1.28 1.18 4.12
N LEU A 197 1.46 1.92 5.24
CA LEU A 197 2.50 1.63 6.20
C LEU A 197 2.22 0.33 6.98
N LEU A 198 0.95 -0.04 7.24
CA LEU A 198 0.61 -1.34 7.83
C LEU A 198 1.11 -2.49 6.96
N ARG A 199 0.85 -2.41 5.65
CA ARG A 199 1.35 -3.40 4.69
C ARG A 199 2.88 -3.39 4.59
N HIS A 200 3.50 -2.21 4.63
CA HIS A 200 4.96 -2.08 4.64
C HIS A 200 5.55 -2.74 5.89
N THR A 201 4.97 -2.48 7.05
CA THR A 201 5.35 -3.10 8.32
C THR A 201 5.24 -4.62 8.27
N PHE A 202 4.12 -5.16 7.73
CA PHE A 202 3.98 -6.60 7.50
C PHE A 202 5.14 -7.16 6.69
N ALA A 203 5.46 -6.53 5.55
CA ALA A 203 6.52 -7.00 4.66
C ALA A 203 7.89 -6.99 5.33
N THR A 204 8.21 -5.91 6.05
CA THR A 204 9.47 -5.76 6.79
C THR A 204 9.58 -6.81 7.90
N LEU A 205 8.56 -6.94 8.75
CA LEU A 205 8.55 -7.91 9.84
C LEU A 205 8.56 -9.36 9.35
N TYR A 206 7.94 -9.64 8.19
CA TYR A 206 7.97 -10.97 7.58
C TYR A 206 9.41 -11.37 7.20
N LEU A 207 10.16 -10.46 6.58
CA LEU A 207 11.56 -10.70 6.20
C LEU A 207 12.48 -10.76 7.43
N GLN A 208 12.35 -9.84 8.39
CA GLN A 208 13.10 -9.84 9.64
C GLN A 208 12.95 -11.14 10.45
N LYS A 209 11.80 -11.80 10.34
CA LYS A 209 11.55 -13.13 10.93
C LYS A 209 12.03 -14.30 10.06
N GLY A 210 12.90 -14.06 9.10
CA GLY A 210 13.46 -15.10 8.23
C GLY A 210 12.51 -15.55 7.10
N GLY A 211 11.45 -14.79 6.81
CA GLY A 211 10.55 -15.09 5.70
C GLY A 211 11.23 -14.87 4.35
N ARG A 212 11.03 -15.78 3.39
CA ARG A 212 11.67 -15.71 2.06
C ARG A 212 11.00 -14.67 1.18
N ALA A 213 11.81 -13.86 0.47
CA ALA A 213 11.35 -12.78 -0.40
C ALA A 213 10.40 -13.26 -1.52
N GLU A 214 10.64 -14.44 -2.09
CA GLU A 214 9.80 -15.03 -3.14
C GLU A 214 8.40 -15.41 -2.62
N LYS A 215 8.31 -15.87 -1.36
CA LYS A 215 7.03 -16.15 -0.71
C LYS A 215 6.30 -14.84 -0.39
N LEU A 216 7.02 -13.83 0.11
CA LEU A 216 6.46 -12.50 0.37
C LEU A 216 5.91 -11.87 -0.91
N GLN A 217 6.63 -11.99 -2.05
CA GLN A 217 6.17 -11.51 -3.34
C GLN A 217 4.80 -12.10 -3.71
N LYS A 218 4.62 -13.40 -3.52
CA LYS A 218 3.33 -14.09 -3.79
C LYS A 218 2.23 -13.63 -2.85
N ILE A 219 2.51 -13.56 -1.53
CA ILE A 219 1.54 -13.10 -0.51
C ILE A 219 1.06 -11.69 -0.83
N LEU A 220 1.98 -10.81 -1.21
CA LEU A 220 1.66 -9.43 -1.52
C LEU A 220 1.06 -9.23 -2.93
N GLY A 221 1.09 -10.23 -3.81
CA GLY A 221 0.65 -10.11 -5.20
C GLY A 221 1.46 -9.05 -5.95
N HIS A 222 2.81 -9.10 -5.84
CA HIS A 222 3.72 -8.23 -6.59
C HIS A 222 4.04 -8.84 -7.94
N LYS A 223 3.86 -8.07 -9.03
CA LYS A 223 4.17 -8.54 -10.40
C LYS A 223 5.66 -8.70 -10.66
N THR A 224 6.49 -7.87 -10.01
CA THR A 224 7.94 -7.88 -10.20
C THR A 224 8.66 -8.06 -8.88
N ALA A 225 9.84 -8.69 -8.92
CA ALA A 225 10.71 -8.84 -7.76
C ALA A 225 11.16 -7.49 -7.18
N ASP A 226 11.39 -6.47 -8.04
CA ASP A 226 11.80 -5.12 -7.63
C ASP A 226 10.87 -4.49 -6.59
N MET A 227 9.56 -4.82 -6.67
CA MET A 227 8.59 -4.31 -5.69
C MET A 227 8.81 -4.91 -4.30
N THR A 228 9.36 -6.12 -4.21
CA THR A 228 9.67 -6.82 -2.95
C THR A 228 11.09 -6.51 -2.48
N GLN A 229 12.03 -6.31 -3.41
CA GLN A 229 13.41 -5.94 -3.11
C GLN A 229 13.53 -4.70 -2.20
N ARG A 230 12.60 -3.77 -2.29
CA ARG A 230 12.57 -2.58 -1.43
C ARG A 230 12.50 -2.92 0.06
N TYR A 231 11.94 -4.05 0.41
CA TYR A 231 11.83 -4.51 1.80
C TYR A 231 13.08 -5.28 2.24
N VAL A 232 13.81 -5.87 1.31
CA VAL A 232 15.07 -6.58 1.60
C VAL A 232 16.11 -5.62 2.16
N HIS A 233 16.17 -4.38 1.66
CA HIS A 233 17.09 -3.36 2.19
C HIS A 233 16.85 -2.98 3.65
N TYR A 234 15.67 -3.23 4.22
CA TYR A 234 15.41 -3.01 5.66
C TYR A 234 15.94 -4.12 6.57
N VAL A 235 16.29 -5.25 5.98
CA VAL A 235 16.79 -6.43 6.72
C VAL A 235 18.32 -6.47 6.72
N THR A 236 18.97 -5.63 5.91
CA THR A 236 20.44 -5.60 5.82
C THR A 236 21.13 -5.10 7.09
N ASP A 237 20.45 -4.36 7.96
CA ASP A 237 21.01 -3.94 9.24
C ASP A 237 21.16 -5.15 10.22
N ASP A 238 20.30 -6.18 10.07
CA ASP A 238 20.39 -7.43 10.84
C ASP A 238 21.47 -8.37 10.28
N LEU A 239 21.96 -8.15 9.04
CA LEU A 239 23.01 -9.00 8.43
C LEU A 239 24.37 -8.87 9.10
N VAL A 240 24.59 -7.83 9.89
CA VAL A 240 25.84 -7.64 10.64
C VAL A 240 25.93 -8.65 11.78
N GLU A 241 24.82 -9.00 12.42
CA GLU A 241 24.79 -10.03 13.49
C GLU A 241 24.96 -11.45 12.91
N ASP A 242 24.39 -11.73 11.72
CA ASP A 242 24.50 -13.04 11.08
C ASP A 242 25.91 -13.34 10.51
N ILE A 243 26.72 -12.31 10.22
CA ILE A 243 28.07 -12.49 9.67
C ILE A 243 29.05 -12.96 10.73
N ASP A 244 28.85 -12.57 11.99
CA ASP A 244 29.72 -12.99 13.11
C ASP A 244 29.56 -14.49 13.46
N ASP A 245 28.42 -15.09 13.08
CA ASP A 245 28.19 -16.54 13.22
C ASP A 245 28.79 -17.37 12.06
N PHE A 246 29.26 -16.74 10.98
CA PHE A 246 29.97 -17.36 9.85
C PHE A 246 31.49 -17.39 10.10
N THR A 247 31.93 -18.00 11.18
CA THR A 247 33.34 -18.37 11.38
C THR A 247 33.57 -19.76 10.79
N PHE A 248 34.44 -19.82 9.76
CA PHE A 248 34.97 -21.07 9.19
C PHE A 248 35.94 -21.73 10.20
#